data_6efa0ad8d8e0f218537233527583663b
#
_entry.id   6efa0ad8d8e0f218537233527583663b
#
_cell.length_a   1.000
_cell.length_b   1.000
_cell.length_c   1.000
_cell.angle_alpha   90.00
_cell.angle_beta   90.00
_cell.angle_gamma   90.00
#
_symmetry.space_group_name_H-M   'P 1'
#
loop_
_entity.id
_entity.type
_entity.pdbx_description
1 polymer ?
#
loop_
_entity_poly.entity_id
_entity_poly.type
_entity_poly.pdbx_seq_one_letter_code
_entity_poly.pdbx_strand_id
1 'polypeptide(L)'
;LTYIELTSFVHPKWIPALRDAIDVAKGIDREKGVTYAALVPNQRGLENALEGGINEACVFMSASETHNRKNINKSTSESLHILKQVNNDAQKANLTTRAYLSTVFGCPYEKDVPIEQVIRLSEALFEFGISELSLGDTIGAANPAQVETVLEALLARFPANQIALHFHDTRGTALANMVTALQMGITVFDGSAGGLGGCPYAPGSSGNAATEDIVYMLEQMDIKTNVKLEKLLSAAKWIEEKMGKPLPSRNLQVFKSS
;
A
#
# COMPACT_ATOMS: atom_id res chain seq x y z
N LEU A 1 -13.28 -1.10 8.72
CA LEU A 1 -12.60 -0.94 7.43
C LEU A 1 -13.41 -1.60 6.33
N THR A 2 -13.50 -0.97 5.17
CA THR A 2 -14.21 -1.51 4.00
C THR A 2 -13.25 -2.12 2.97
N TYR A 3 -11.95 -1.98 3.19
CA TYR A 3 -10.89 -2.53 2.37
C TYR A 3 -9.78 -3.07 3.27
N ILE A 4 -9.36 -4.30 3.04
CA ILE A 4 -8.31 -4.98 3.82
C ILE A 4 -7.40 -5.76 2.87
N GLU A 5 -6.12 -5.42 2.83
CA GLU A 5 -5.10 -6.25 2.20
C GLU A 5 -4.67 -7.32 3.22
N LEU A 6 -4.96 -8.58 2.91
CA LEU A 6 -4.82 -9.70 3.83
C LEU A 6 -3.41 -10.27 3.89
N THR A 7 -2.78 -10.39 2.72
CA THR A 7 -1.54 -11.13 2.56
C THR A 7 -0.86 -10.81 1.23
N SER A 8 0.25 -11.47 0.97
CA SER A 8 0.96 -11.42 -0.30
C SER A 8 1.28 -12.83 -0.79
N PHE A 9 0.93 -13.12 -2.03
CA PHE A 9 1.20 -14.40 -2.68
C PHE A 9 2.58 -14.44 -3.35
N VAL A 10 3.59 -13.89 -2.64
CA VAL A 10 4.99 -14.00 -3.03
C VAL A 10 5.52 -15.41 -2.75
N HIS A 11 6.61 -15.78 -3.43
CA HIS A 11 7.16 -17.11 -3.25
C HIS A 11 7.74 -17.28 -1.82
N PRO A 12 7.37 -18.35 -1.06
CA PRO A 12 7.76 -18.55 0.33
C PRO A 12 9.28 -18.58 0.60
N LYS A 13 10.09 -18.93 -0.41
CA LYS A 13 11.55 -18.85 -0.30
C LYS A 13 12.08 -17.42 -0.16
N TRP A 14 11.32 -16.42 -0.65
CA TRP A 14 11.71 -15.01 -0.59
C TRP A 14 11.24 -14.39 0.73
N ILE A 15 9.99 -14.70 1.13
CA ILE A 15 9.42 -14.20 2.40
C ILE A 15 8.78 -15.40 3.14
N PRO A 16 9.56 -16.13 3.96
CA PRO A 16 9.06 -17.31 4.68
C PRO A 16 7.88 -17.03 5.62
N ALA A 17 7.75 -15.80 6.10
CA ALA A 17 6.64 -15.37 6.96
C ALA A 17 5.27 -15.41 6.27
N LEU A 18 5.24 -15.44 4.93
CA LEU A 18 4.00 -15.46 4.13
C LEU A 18 3.71 -16.84 3.50
N ARG A 19 4.34 -17.89 4.03
CA ARG A 19 4.18 -19.26 3.50
C ARG A 19 2.76 -19.83 3.60
N ASP A 20 1.99 -19.33 4.56
CA ASP A 20 0.61 -19.69 4.87
C ASP A 20 -0.44 -18.73 4.28
N ALA A 21 -0.05 -17.91 3.31
CA ALA A 21 -0.89 -16.88 2.71
C ALA A 21 -2.25 -17.40 2.22
N ILE A 22 -2.28 -18.61 1.63
CA ILE A 22 -3.54 -19.25 1.15
C ILE A 22 -4.40 -19.66 2.34
N ASP A 23 -3.82 -20.23 3.38
CA ASP A 23 -4.55 -20.69 4.57
C ASP A 23 -5.14 -19.48 5.32
N VAL A 24 -4.39 -18.39 5.43
CA VAL A 24 -4.88 -17.12 5.98
C VAL A 24 -6.06 -16.60 5.15
N ALA A 25 -5.92 -16.55 3.82
CA ALA A 25 -6.97 -16.03 2.94
C ALA A 25 -8.26 -16.90 3.00
N LYS A 26 -8.14 -18.21 3.18
CA LYS A 26 -9.28 -19.14 3.32
C LYS A 26 -9.88 -19.15 4.72
N GLY A 27 -9.07 -18.89 5.74
CA GLY A 27 -9.46 -19.04 7.14
C GLY A 27 -10.17 -17.83 7.77
N ILE A 28 -10.21 -16.69 7.08
CA ILE A 28 -10.87 -15.49 7.60
C ILE A 28 -12.39 -15.53 7.43
N ASP A 29 -13.10 -15.01 8.42
CA ASP A 29 -14.52 -14.71 8.28
C ASP A 29 -14.70 -13.45 7.42
N ARG A 30 -15.45 -13.57 6.31
CA ARG A 30 -15.64 -12.49 5.35
C ARG A 30 -16.91 -11.72 5.63
N GLU A 31 -16.76 -10.43 5.86
CA GLU A 31 -17.88 -9.51 6.07
C GLU A 31 -18.40 -8.96 4.74
N LYS A 32 -19.72 -8.86 4.62
CA LYS A 32 -20.38 -8.28 3.46
C LYS A 32 -20.02 -6.80 3.33
N GLY A 33 -19.62 -6.37 2.12
CA GLY A 33 -19.25 -4.97 1.86
C GLY A 33 -17.79 -4.63 2.20
N VAL A 34 -16.97 -5.65 2.53
CA VAL A 34 -15.53 -5.50 2.68
C VAL A 34 -14.83 -6.09 1.46
N THR A 35 -13.94 -5.34 0.84
CA THR A 35 -13.03 -5.84 -0.21
C THR A 35 -11.81 -6.46 0.47
N TYR A 36 -11.55 -7.71 0.15
CA TYR A 36 -10.37 -8.43 0.60
C TYR A 36 -9.37 -8.56 -0.55
N ALA A 37 -8.26 -7.87 -0.42
CA ALA A 37 -7.21 -7.79 -1.42
C ALA A 37 -5.96 -8.57 -1.00
N ALA A 38 -5.09 -8.85 -1.96
CA ALA A 38 -3.76 -9.40 -1.68
C ALA A 38 -2.76 -9.00 -2.76
N LEU A 39 -1.48 -8.91 -2.38
CA LEU A 39 -0.38 -8.69 -3.34
C LEU A 39 -0.18 -9.90 -4.24
N VAL A 40 -0.15 -9.65 -5.55
CA VAL A 40 -0.03 -10.65 -6.62
C VAL A 40 1.14 -10.28 -7.53
N PRO A 41 2.33 -10.90 -7.34
CA PRO A 41 3.54 -10.53 -8.07
C PRO A 41 3.62 -11.09 -9.50
N ASN A 42 2.88 -12.16 -9.79
CA ASN A 42 2.96 -12.91 -11.04
C ASN A 42 1.78 -13.87 -11.20
N GLN A 43 1.79 -14.64 -12.29
CA GLN A 43 0.72 -15.60 -12.62
C GLN A 43 0.46 -16.65 -11.52
N ARG A 44 1.52 -17.18 -10.91
CA ARG A 44 1.36 -18.15 -9.80
C ARG A 44 0.71 -17.49 -8.57
N GLY A 45 1.05 -16.24 -8.30
CA GLY A 45 0.39 -15.45 -7.26
C GLY A 45 -1.09 -15.23 -7.55
N LEU A 46 -1.47 -15.03 -8.81
CA LEU A 46 -2.87 -14.90 -9.22
C LEU A 46 -3.65 -16.22 -9.02
N GLU A 47 -3.09 -17.35 -9.39
CA GLU A 47 -3.69 -18.66 -9.12
C GLU A 47 -3.98 -18.86 -7.63
N ASN A 48 -3.01 -18.52 -6.77
CA ASN A 48 -3.16 -18.60 -5.32
C ASN A 48 -4.22 -17.60 -4.79
N ALA A 49 -4.29 -16.40 -5.36
CA ALA A 49 -5.29 -15.39 -5.01
C ALA A 49 -6.71 -15.88 -5.33
N LEU A 50 -6.90 -16.48 -6.49
CA LEU A 50 -8.17 -17.09 -6.90
C LEU A 50 -8.54 -18.25 -5.96
N GLU A 51 -7.60 -19.13 -5.65
CA GLU A 51 -7.79 -20.22 -4.70
C GLU A 51 -8.13 -19.72 -3.29
N GLY A 52 -7.52 -18.63 -2.86
CA GLY A 52 -7.78 -17.93 -1.58
C GLY A 52 -9.08 -17.15 -1.56
N GLY A 53 -9.80 -17.01 -2.68
CA GLY A 53 -11.07 -16.28 -2.77
C GLY A 53 -10.91 -14.75 -2.57
N ILE A 54 -9.81 -14.17 -3.04
CA ILE A 54 -9.54 -12.73 -2.99
C ILE A 54 -10.48 -11.97 -3.95
N ASN A 55 -10.89 -10.76 -3.57
CA ASN A 55 -11.77 -9.92 -4.38
C ASN A 55 -10.99 -9.01 -5.34
N GLU A 56 -9.79 -8.58 -4.94
CA GLU A 56 -8.96 -7.67 -5.72
C GLU A 56 -7.49 -8.11 -5.70
N ALA A 57 -6.88 -8.19 -6.88
CA ALA A 57 -5.47 -8.51 -7.02
C ALA A 57 -4.63 -7.22 -7.03
N CYS A 58 -3.72 -7.07 -6.08
CA CYS A 58 -2.80 -5.95 -6.00
C CYS A 58 -1.48 -6.30 -6.68
N VAL A 59 -1.26 -5.74 -7.87
CA VAL A 59 0.01 -5.87 -8.58
C VAL A 59 0.97 -4.77 -8.14
N PHE A 60 2.28 -4.97 -8.26
CA PHE A 60 3.23 -3.97 -7.80
C PHE A 60 4.53 -3.97 -8.62
N MET A 61 5.12 -2.79 -8.71
CA MET A 61 6.44 -2.55 -9.26
C MET A 61 7.05 -1.27 -8.68
N SER A 62 8.29 -0.96 -9.04
CA SER A 62 8.96 0.27 -8.61
C SER A 62 9.15 1.24 -9.77
N ALA A 63 9.07 2.53 -9.46
CA ALA A 63 9.40 3.59 -10.42
C ALA A 63 10.91 3.64 -10.71
N SER A 64 11.76 3.33 -9.71
CA SER A 64 13.20 3.19 -9.88
C SER A 64 13.56 1.85 -10.52
N GLU A 65 14.35 1.89 -11.58
CA GLU A 65 14.86 0.69 -12.27
C GLU A 65 15.73 -0.17 -11.35
N THR A 66 16.65 0.45 -10.61
CA THR A 66 17.54 -0.25 -9.69
C THR A 66 16.78 -0.91 -8.54
N HIS A 67 15.81 -0.20 -7.96
CA HIS A 67 14.99 -0.77 -6.90
C HIS A 67 14.13 -1.92 -7.43
N ASN A 68 13.54 -1.77 -8.61
CA ASN A 68 12.74 -2.83 -9.22
C ASN A 68 13.58 -4.10 -9.44
N ARG A 69 14.79 -3.97 -9.98
CA ARG A 69 15.73 -5.10 -10.16
C ARG A 69 16.12 -5.76 -8.83
N LYS A 70 16.40 -4.97 -7.80
CA LYS A 70 16.80 -5.49 -6.49
C LYS A 70 15.64 -6.13 -5.72
N ASN A 71 14.42 -5.61 -5.88
CA ASN A 71 13.24 -6.06 -5.15
C ASN A 71 12.59 -7.30 -5.78
N ILE A 72 12.42 -7.30 -7.10
CA ILE A 72 11.68 -8.36 -7.81
C ILE A 72 12.48 -9.03 -8.93
N ASN A 73 13.78 -8.71 -9.04
CA ASN A 73 14.71 -9.26 -10.03
C ASN A 73 14.25 -9.09 -11.50
N LYS A 74 13.64 -7.95 -11.80
CA LYS A 74 13.13 -7.59 -13.14
C LYS A 74 13.42 -6.12 -13.43
N SER A 75 13.61 -5.80 -14.71
CA SER A 75 13.54 -4.42 -15.18
C SER A 75 12.13 -3.87 -15.06
N THR A 76 11.96 -2.56 -15.10
CA THR A 76 10.62 -1.94 -15.14
C THR A 76 9.84 -2.37 -16.39
N SER A 77 10.49 -2.54 -17.52
CA SER A 77 9.87 -3.03 -18.76
C SER A 77 9.39 -4.47 -18.66
N GLU A 78 10.23 -5.38 -18.11
CA GLU A 78 9.83 -6.78 -17.85
C GLU A 78 8.68 -6.86 -16.88
N SER A 79 8.70 -6.03 -15.85
CA SER A 79 7.60 -5.95 -14.86
C SER A 79 6.30 -5.53 -15.52
N LEU A 80 6.28 -4.47 -16.31
CA LEU A 80 5.09 -4.04 -17.05
C LEU A 80 4.52 -5.16 -17.92
N HIS A 81 5.38 -5.91 -18.62
CA HIS A 81 4.94 -7.03 -19.45
C HIS A 81 4.25 -8.13 -18.61
N ILE A 82 4.85 -8.53 -17.48
CA ILE A 82 4.30 -9.53 -16.59
C ILE A 82 2.98 -9.05 -15.96
N LEU A 83 2.96 -7.81 -15.46
CA LEU A 83 1.79 -7.25 -14.80
C LEU A 83 0.61 -7.08 -15.76
N LYS A 84 0.87 -6.76 -17.02
CA LYS A 84 -0.16 -6.75 -18.08
C LYS A 84 -0.82 -8.11 -18.25
N GLN A 85 -0.03 -9.18 -18.25
CA GLN A 85 -0.55 -10.55 -18.36
C GLN A 85 -1.38 -10.92 -17.12
N VAL A 86 -0.85 -10.65 -15.92
CA VAL A 86 -1.56 -10.90 -14.66
C VAL A 86 -2.88 -10.15 -14.62
N ASN A 87 -2.88 -8.85 -15.00
CA ASN A 87 -4.09 -8.03 -15.02
C ASN A 87 -5.14 -8.57 -15.99
N ASN A 88 -4.73 -8.95 -17.21
CA ASN A 88 -5.65 -9.51 -18.21
C ASN A 88 -6.30 -10.80 -17.70
N ASP A 89 -5.55 -11.66 -17.02
CA ASP A 89 -6.08 -12.93 -16.52
C ASP A 89 -6.92 -12.73 -15.24
N ALA A 90 -6.59 -11.75 -14.40
CA ALA A 90 -7.41 -11.33 -13.27
C ALA A 90 -8.79 -10.83 -13.74
N GLN A 91 -8.81 -9.97 -14.77
CA GLN A 91 -10.07 -9.47 -15.36
C GLN A 91 -10.93 -10.60 -15.95
N LYS A 92 -10.32 -11.57 -16.65
CA LYS A 92 -11.05 -12.75 -17.14
C LYS A 92 -11.66 -13.58 -16.00
N ALA A 93 -11.04 -13.56 -14.83
CA ALA A 93 -11.53 -14.21 -13.62
C ALA A 93 -12.50 -13.31 -12.80
N ASN A 94 -12.92 -12.16 -13.34
CA ASN A 94 -13.76 -11.15 -12.68
C ASN A 94 -13.17 -10.56 -11.40
N LEU A 95 -11.85 -10.52 -11.28
CA LEU A 95 -11.18 -9.76 -10.22
C LEU A 95 -10.92 -8.33 -10.71
N THR A 96 -11.09 -7.38 -9.80
CA THR A 96 -10.52 -6.04 -9.97
C THR A 96 -9.01 -6.10 -9.72
N THR A 97 -8.29 -5.13 -10.27
CA THR A 97 -6.85 -5.01 -10.07
C THR A 97 -6.49 -3.61 -9.65
N ARG A 98 -5.68 -3.52 -8.60
CA ARG A 98 -5.05 -2.31 -8.09
C ARG A 98 -3.55 -2.41 -8.31
N ALA A 99 -2.87 -1.31 -8.61
CA ALA A 99 -1.42 -1.31 -8.75
C ALA A 99 -0.75 -0.47 -7.66
N TYR A 100 0.40 -0.93 -7.17
CA TYR A 100 1.33 -0.15 -6.34
C TYR A 100 2.54 0.23 -7.18
N LEU A 101 2.86 1.52 -7.22
CA LEU A 101 4.09 2.06 -7.80
C LEU A 101 4.99 2.55 -6.67
N SER A 102 5.96 1.76 -6.29
CA SER A 102 6.91 2.08 -5.22
C SER A 102 7.96 3.09 -5.65
N THR A 103 8.63 3.71 -4.68
CA THR A 103 9.75 4.66 -4.88
C THR A 103 9.39 5.93 -5.65
N VAL A 104 8.14 6.35 -5.64
CA VAL A 104 7.68 7.56 -6.35
C VAL A 104 8.33 8.83 -5.78
N PHE A 105 8.50 8.87 -4.46
CA PHE A 105 9.01 10.04 -3.74
C PHE A 105 10.50 9.92 -3.36
N GLY A 106 11.17 8.89 -3.83
CA GLY A 106 12.58 8.66 -3.58
C GLY A 106 12.96 7.19 -3.57
N CYS A 107 14.20 6.93 -3.95
CA CYS A 107 14.76 5.60 -4.06
C CYS A 107 16.01 5.44 -3.18
N PRO A 108 16.16 4.34 -2.43
CA PRO A 108 17.33 4.15 -1.58
C PRO A 108 18.64 3.94 -2.38
N TYR A 109 18.55 3.71 -3.68
CA TYR A 109 19.70 3.46 -4.57
C TYR A 109 19.96 4.62 -5.53
N GLU A 110 18.92 5.09 -6.23
CA GLU A 110 18.99 6.13 -7.25
C GLU A 110 18.79 7.53 -6.66
N LYS A 111 18.33 7.62 -5.40
CA LYS A 111 17.92 8.84 -4.69
C LYS A 111 16.68 9.45 -5.33
N ASP A 112 16.87 10.32 -6.34
CA ASP A 112 15.77 10.97 -7.04
C ASP A 112 15.20 10.07 -8.15
N VAL A 113 13.88 10.05 -8.28
CA VAL A 113 13.17 9.37 -9.35
C VAL A 113 12.50 10.43 -10.22
N PRO A 114 12.84 10.51 -11.52
CA PRO A 114 12.27 11.50 -12.40
C PRO A 114 10.75 11.39 -12.50
N ILE A 115 10.06 12.53 -12.43
CA ILE A 115 8.60 12.57 -12.46
C ILE A 115 8.03 12.04 -13.79
N GLU A 116 8.75 12.24 -14.90
CA GLU A 116 8.43 11.72 -16.21
C GLU A 116 8.40 10.19 -16.23
N GLN A 117 9.29 9.56 -15.45
CA GLN A 117 9.31 8.11 -15.28
C GLN A 117 8.08 7.64 -14.51
N VAL A 118 7.69 8.34 -13.45
CA VAL A 118 6.47 8.05 -12.67
C VAL A 118 5.25 8.15 -13.58
N ILE A 119 5.14 9.24 -14.35
CA ILE A 119 4.04 9.46 -15.30
C ILE A 119 3.98 8.33 -16.32
N ARG A 120 5.08 8.04 -16.99
CA ARG A 120 5.15 7.00 -18.04
C ARG A 120 4.72 5.62 -17.53
N LEU A 121 5.14 5.25 -16.30
CA LEU A 121 4.77 3.98 -15.71
C LEU A 121 3.30 3.97 -15.27
N SER A 122 2.80 5.09 -14.76
CA SER A 122 1.38 5.26 -14.40
C SER A 122 0.47 5.12 -15.63
N GLU A 123 0.82 5.78 -16.74
CA GLU A 123 0.11 5.64 -18.02
C GLU A 123 0.05 4.19 -18.47
N ALA A 124 1.19 3.50 -18.48
CA ALA A 124 1.26 2.09 -18.88
C ALA A 124 0.41 1.17 -17.97
N LEU A 125 0.38 1.43 -16.67
CA LEU A 125 -0.45 0.66 -15.73
C LEU A 125 -1.94 0.90 -15.96
N PHE A 126 -2.38 2.15 -16.15
CA PHE A 126 -3.78 2.46 -16.46
C PHE A 126 -4.21 1.92 -17.83
N GLU A 127 -3.32 1.91 -18.84
CA GLU A 127 -3.58 1.26 -20.13
C GLU A 127 -3.88 -0.25 -20.01
N PHE A 128 -3.41 -0.91 -18.95
CA PHE A 128 -3.75 -2.31 -18.68
C PHE A 128 -5.16 -2.46 -18.09
N GLY A 129 -5.78 -1.37 -17.64
CA GLY A 129 -7.13 -1.36 -17.07
C GLY A 129 -7.16 -1.63 -15.55
N ILE A 130 -6.14 -1.20 -14.82
CA ILE A 130 -6.20 -1.19 -13.34
C ILE A 130 -7.29 -0.22 -12.87
N SER A 131 -7.91 -0.52 -11.73
CA SER A 131 -8.95 0.32 -11.14
C SER A 131 -8.38 1.54 -10.41
N GLU A 132 -7.23 1.37 -9.75
CA GLU A 132 -6.61 2.37 -8.90
C GLU A 132 -5.08 2.19 -8.88
N LEU A 133 -4.36 3.31 -8.78
CA LEU A 133 -2.91 3.36 -8.64
C LEU A 133 -2.51 3.95 -7.28
N SER A 134 -1.85 3.17 -6.44
CA SER A 134 -1.26 3.64 -5.18
C SER A 134 0.20 4.02 -5.36
N LEU A 135 0.52 5.27 -5.04
CA LEU A 135 1.86 5.84 -5.13
C LEU A 135 2.59 5.68 -3.80
N GLY A 136 3.72 4.98 -3.82
CA GLY A 136 4.44 4.57 -2.61
C GLY A 136 5.64 5.44 -2.26
N ASP A 137 5.64 5.97 -1.04
CA ASP A 137 6.82 6.51 -0.35
C ASP A 137 7.56 5.40 0.40
N THR A 138 8.25 4.56 -0.34
CA THR A 138 8.84 3.29 0.13
C THR A 138 9.86 3.45 1.27
N ILE A 139 10.50 4.61 1.35
CA ILE A 139 11.55 4.88 2.35
C ILE A 139 11.17 5.99 3.35
N GLY A 140 9.93 6.49 3.28
CA GLY A 140 9.46 7.57 4.13
C GLY A 140 10.29 8.84 3.96
N ALA A 141 10.62 9.19 2.72
CA ALA A 141 11.42 10.38 2.38
C ALA A 141 10.60 11.54 1.86
N ALA A 142 9.33 11.31 1.53
CA ALA A 142 8.43 12.33 1.03
C ALA A 142 8.24 13.48 2.03
N ASN A 143 8.07 14.66 1.48
CA ASN A 143 7.65 15.85 2.21
C ASN A 143 6.48 16.54 1.48
N PRO A 144 5.72 17.43 2.16
CA PRO A 144 4.53 18.05 1.58
C PRO A 144 4.76 18.75 0.23
N ALA A 145 5.86 19.49 0.05
CA ALA A 145 6.14 20.16 -1.21
C ALA A 145 6.41 19.19 -2.37
N GLN A 146 7.08 18.07 -2.09
CA GLN A 146 7.29 17.02 -3.07
C GLN A 146 5.99 16.30 -3.43
N VAL A 147 5.12 16.06 -2.44
CA VAL A 147 3.79 15.47 -2.66
C VAL A 147 2.96 16.36 -3.59
N GLU A 148 2.93 17.67 -3.32
CA GLU A 148 2.26 18.66 -4.17
C GLU A 148 2.78 18.59 -5.61
N THR A 149 4.08 18.67 -5.82
CA THR A 149 4.71 18.61 -7.15
C THR A 149 4.36 17.33 -7.92
N VAL A 150 4.43 16.17 -7.26
CA VAL A 150 4.12 14.88 -7.88
C VAL A 150 2.64 14.79 -8.24
N LEU A 151 1.76 15.20 -7.31
CA LEU A 151 0.32 15.13 -7.54
C LEU A 151 -0.15 16.13 -8.59
N GLU A 152 0.39 17.34 -8.65
CA GLU A 152 0.09 18.30 -9.73
C GLU A 152 0.31 17.66 -11.12
N ALA A 153 1.46 17.00 -11.30
CA ALA A 153 1.80 16.38 -12.56
C ALA A 153 0.91 15.17 -12.91
N LEU A 154 0.50 14.38 -11.92
CA LEU A 154 -0.35 13.19 -12.14
C LEU A 154 -1.82 13.56 -12.29
N LEU A 155 -2.34 14.49 -11.50
CA LEU A 155 -3.74 14.93 -11.56
C LEU A 155 -4.06 15.71 -12.85
N ALA A 156 -3.05 16.24 -13.53
CA ALA A 156 -3.22 16.77 -14.88
C ALA A 156 -3.56 15.67 -15.93
N ARG A 157 -3.42 14.38 -15.59
CA ARG A 157 -3.60 13.24 -16.50
C ARG A 157 -4.62 12.23 -16.00
N PHE A 158 -4.70 12.03 -14.68
CA PHE A 158 -5.51 11.00 -14.05
C PHE A 158 -6.48 11.62 -13.05
N PRO A 159 -7.72 11.13 -12.96
CA PRO A 159 -8.67 11.62 -11.98
C PRO A 159 -8.25 11.24 -10.55
N ALA A 160 -8.46 12.13 -9.59
CA ALA A 160 -8.04 11.94 -8.20
C ALA A 160 -8.60 10.66 -7.55
N ASN A 161 -9.81 10.25 -7.93
CA ASN A 161 -10.45 9.04 -7.42
C ASN A 161 -9.86 7.72 -7.95
N GLN A 162 -8.87 7.79 -8.82
CA GLN A 162 -8.10 6.62 -9.27
C GLN A 162 -6.69 6.59 -8.67
N ILE A 163 -6.33 7.60 -7.87
CA ILE A 163 -5.02 7.70 -7.21
C ILE A 163 -5.19 7.47 -5.71
N ALA A 164 -4.38 6.58 -5.18
CA ALA A 164 -4.20 6.35 -3.75
C ALA A 164 -2.76 6.67 -3.34
N LEU A 165 -2.53 6.86 -2.04
CA LEU A 165 -1.20 7.12 -1.51
C LEU A 165 -0.85 6.18 -0.37
N HIS A 166 0.39 5.70 -0.41
CA HIS A 166 0.99 4.84 0.59
C HIS A 166 2.24 5.51 1.14
N PHE A 167 2.11 6.12 2.31
CA PHE A 167 3.23 6.78 2.97
C PHE A 167 3.83 5.94 4.09
N HIS A 168 5.16 5.88 4.12
CA HIS A 168 5.90 5.42 5.28
C HIS A 168 6.14 6.57 6.26
N ASP A 169 6.02 6.29 7.55
CA ASP A 169 6.24 7.25 8.65
C ASP A 169 7.66 7.17 9.22
N THR A 170 8.59 6.65 8.45
CA THR A 170 10.00 6.44 8.85
C THR A 170 10.65 7.70 9.42
N ARG A 171 10.27 8.87 8.92
CA ARG A 171 10.75 10.20 9.37
C ARG A 171 9.68 11.07 10.02
N GLY A 172 8.51 10.50 10.31
CA GLY A 172 7.42 11.22 10.97
C GLY A 172 6.69 12.23 10.07
N THR A 173 6.78 12.09 8.75
CA THR A 173 6.18 13.02 7.78
C THR A 173 4.89 12.52 7.13
N ALA A 174 4.52 11.26 7.35
CA ALA A 174 3.40 10.63 6.64
C ALA A 174 2.08 11.40 6.80
N LEU A 175 1.70 11.79 8.02
CA LEU A 175 0.44 12.51 8.25
C LEU A 175 0.44 13.90 7.60
N ALA A 176 1.57 14.62 7.62
CA ALA A 176 1.68 15.91 6.94
C ALA A 176 1.53 15.77 5.42
N ASN A 177 2.13 14.73 4.84
CA ASN A 177 2.00 14.39 3.42
C ASN A 177 0.55 14.05 3.06
N MET A 178 -0.16 13.32 3.92
CA MET A 178 -1.58 12.98 3.74
C MET A 178 -2.47 14.23 3.75
N VAL A 179 -2.22 15.19 4.65
CA VAL A 179 -2.97 16.45 4.68
C VAL A 179 -2.79 17.23 3.37
N THR A 180 -1.57 17.33 2.86
CA THR A 180 -1.31 17.96 1.56
C THR A 180 -2.06 17.26 0.44
N ALA A 181 -2.01 15.93 0.38
CA ALA A 181 -2.71 15.16 -0.63
C ALA A 181 -4.25 15.31 -0.55
N LEU A 182 -4.82 15.37 0.66
CA LEU A 182 -6.24 15.65 0.88
C LEU A 182 -6.64 17.01 0.30
N GLN A 183 -5.83 18.04 0.51
CA GLN A 183 -6.06 19.40 -0.04
C GLN A 183 -6.07 19.39 -1.58
N MET A 184 -5.37 18.44 -2.19
CA MET A 184 -5.34 18.23 -3.64
C MET A 184 -6.43 17.26 -4.15
N GLY A 185 -7.33 16.80 -3.29
CA GLY A 185 -8.49 15.98 -3.64
C GLY A 185 -8.26 14.47 -3.59
N ILE A 186 -7.12 13.99 -3.09
CA ILE A 186 -6.91 12.55 -2.85
C ILE A 186 -7.67 12.12 -1.60
N THR A 187 -8.38 11.01 -1.66
CA THR A 187 -9.23 10.50 -0.58
C THR A 187 -8.93 9.06 -0.18
N VAL A 188 -7.97 8.40 -0.83
CA VAL A 188 -7.58 7.02 -0.53
C VAL A 188 -6.15 6.98 -0.01
N PHE A 189 -6.00 6.46 1.20
CA PHE A 189 -4.70 6.32 1.88
C PHE A 189 -4.54 4.90 2.42
N ASP A 190 -3.38 4.33 2.20
CA ASP A 190 -2.99 3.05 2.79
C ASP A 190 -2.31 3.27 4.14
N GLY A 191 -2.66 2.44 5.10
CA GLY A 191 -2.01 2.37 6.40
C GLY A 191 -1.94 0.93 6.88
N SER A 192 -1.27 0.71 7.98
CA SER A 192 -1.20 -0.60 8.62
C SER A 192 -1.67 -0.53 10.06
N ALA A 193 -2.40 -1.54 10.53
CA ALA A 193 -2.82 -1.62 11.92
C ALA A 193 -1.59 -1.59 12.85
N GLY A 194 -1.61 -0.68 13.82
CA GLY A 194 -0.49 -0.46 14.72
C GLY A 194 0.77 0.13 14.07
N GLY A 195 0.72 0.52 12.79
CA GLY A 195 1.91 0.91 12.02
C GLY A 195 2.83 -0.27 11.73
N LEU A 196 2.28 -1.49 11.64
CA LEU A 196 3.04 -2.70 11.33
C LEU A 196 3.72 -2.63 9.97
N GLY A 197 4.88 -3.29 9.88
CA GLY A 197 5.72 -3.28 8.71
C GLY A 197 6.93 -2.36 8.91
N GLY A 198 8.12 -2.93 8.79
CA GLY A 198 9.36 -2.18 8.88
C GLY A 198 9.75 -1.57 7.54
N CYS A 199 10.65 -0.60 7.59
CA CYS A 199 11.36 -0.16 6.41
C CYS A 199 12.71 -0.90 6.34
N PRO A 200 12.93 -1.79 5.34
CA PRO A 200 14.19 -2.53 5.24
C PRO A 200 15.41 -1.63 5.03
N TYR A 201 15.17 -0.38 4.60
CA TYR A 201 16.21 0.63 4.36
C TYR A 201 16.49 1.54 5.57
N ALA A 202 15.73 1.38 6.66
CA ALA A 202 15.92 2.12 7.90
C ALA A 202 15.61 1.20 9.10
N PRO A 203 16.53 0.28 9.45
CA PRO A 203 16.33 -0.65 10.55
C PRO A 203 16.01 0.07 11.86
N GLY A 204 14.96 -0.39 12.56
CA GLY A 204 14.53 0.18 13.84
C GLY A 204 13.59 1.38 13.74
N SER A 205 13.32 1.91 12.54
CA SER A 205 12.29 2.93 12.33
C SER A 205 10.93 2.31 12.01
N SER A 206 9.84 3.07 12.24
CA SER A 206 8.53 2.71 11.72
C SER A 206 8.57 2.67 10.20
N GLY A 207 7.83 1.73 9.61
CA GLY A 207 7.58 1.70 8.16
C GLY A 207 6.27 2.41 7.86
N ASN A 208 5.20 1.65 7.74
CA ASN A 208 3.87 2.17 7.40
C ASN A 208 3.35 3.20 8.40
N ALA A 209 2.59 4.17 7.92
CA ALA A 209 1.73 4.99 8.77
C ALA A 209 0.70 4.09 9.47
N ALA A 210 0.47 4.33 10.77
CA ALA A 210 -0.51 3.58 11.53
C ALA A 210 -1.94 3.99 11.14
N THR A 211 -2.79 3.03 10.82
CA THR A 211 -4.16 3.29 10.39
C THR A 211 -4.94 4.07 11.46
N GLU A 212 -4.75 3.77 12.74
CA GLU A 212 -5.40 4.46 13.85
C GLU A 212 -4.92 5.91 14.01
N ASP A 213 -3.66 6.20 13.68
CA ASP A 213 -3.14 7.56 13.71
C ASP A 213 -3.73 8.39 12.54
N ILE A 214 -3.90 7.76 11.37
CA ILE A 214 -4.58 8.34 10.21
C ILE A 214 -6.04 8.63 10.54
N VAL A 215 -6.77 7.65 11.05
CA VAL A 215 -8.20 7.77 11.38
C VAL A 215 -8.41 8.87 12.43
N TYR A 216 -7.61 8.87 13.51
CA TYR A 216 -7.67 9.91 14.52
C TYR A 216 -7.49 11.31 13.92
N MET A 217 -6.44 11.52 13.12
CA MET A 217 -6.18 12.81 12.48
C MET A 217 -7.38 13.27 11.62
N LEU A 218 -7.90 12.39 10.79
CA LEU A 218 -9.02 12.71 9.89
C LEU A 218 -10.29 13.06 10.67
N GLU A 219 -10.61 12.32 11.72
CA GLU A 219 -11.77 12.60 12.59
C GLU A 219 -11.63 13.93 13.35
N GLN A 220 -10.41 14.29 13.80
CA GLN A 220 -10.15 15.60 14.40
C GLN A 220 -10.22 16.76 13.40
N MET A 221 -10.16 16.47 12.10
CA MET A 221 -10.38 17.41 11.00
C MET A 221 -11.84 17.42 10.50
N ASP A 222 -12.78 16.81 11.22
CA ASP A 222 -14.19 16.65 10.83
C ASP A 222 -14.38 15.86 9.51
N ILE A 223 -13.42 15.04 9.13
CA ILE A 223 -13.49 14.18 7.95
C ILE A 223 -14.01 12.80 8.36
N LYS A 224 -15.16 12.41 7.82
CA LYS A 224 -15.80 11.14 8.13
C LYS A 224 -15.04 9.98 7.47
N THR A 225 -14.45 9.12 8.29
CA THR A 225 -13.77 7.90 7.82
C THR A 225 -14.69 6.68 7.76
N ASN A 226 -15.82 6.72 8.49
CA ASN A 226 -16.70 5.59 8.78
C ASN A 226 -15.99 4.41 9.50
N VAL A 227 -14.81 4.62 10.03
CA VAL A 227 -14.04 3.65 10.82
C VAL A 227 -14.30 3.88 12.29
N LYS A 228 -14.57 2.82 13.05
CA LYS A 228 -14.72 2.91 14.52
C LYS A 228 -13.32 2.84 15.14
N LEU A 229 -12.77 4.00 15.49
CA LEU A 229 -11.40 4.12 16.01
C LEU A 229 -11.14 3.20 17.22
N GLU A 230 -12.08 3.13 18.18
CA GLU A 230 -11.93 2.27 19.37
C GLU A 230 -11.79 0.78 19.01
N LYS A 231 -12.52 0.28 17.99
CA LYS A 231 -12.41 -1.09 17.52
C LYS A 231 -11.07 -1.34 16.84
N LEU A 232 -10.59 -0.36 16.08
CA LEU A 232 -9.29 -0.44 15.42
C LEU A 232 -8.15 -0.45 16.45
N LEU A 233 -8.21 0.43 17.46
CA LEU A 233 -7.26 0.45 18.58
C LEU A 233 -7.27 -0.86 19.38
N SER A 234 -8.45 -1.43 19.62
CA SER A 234 -8.60 -2.72 20.29
C SER A 234 -7.93 -3.86 19.47
N ALA A 235 -8.10 -3.83 18.15
CA ALA A 235 -7.45 -4.78 17.25
C ALA A 235 -5.92 -4.61 17.25
N ALA A 236 -5.43 -3.38 17.16
CA ALA A 236 -3.99 -3.07 17.21
C ALA A 236 -3.37 -3.51 18.56
N LYS A 237 -4.08 -3.28 19.68
CA LYS A 237 -3.65 -3.76 21.00
C LYS A 237 -3.53 -5.28 21.04
N TRP A 238 -4.53 -5.99 20.53
CA TRP A 238 -4.50 -7.45 20.46
C TRP A 238 -3.33 -7.96 19.62
N ILE A 239 -3.04 -7.31 18.48
CA ILE A 239 -1.89 -7.64 17.63
C ILE A 239 -0.58 -7.41 18.41
N GLU A 240 -0.44 -6.27 19.10
CA GLU A 240 0.73 -5.96 19.93
C GLU A 240 0.98 -7.05 20.99
N GLU A 241 -0.07 -7.47 21.69
CA GLU A 241 -0.01 -8.54 22.69
C GLU A 241 0.44 -9.87 22.06
N LYS A 242 -0.08 -10.24 20.89
CA LYS A 242 0.30 -11.47 20.19
C LYS A 242 1.72 -11.43 19.66
N MET A 243 2.20 -10.27 19.24
CA MET A 243 3.58 -10.10 18.77
C MET A 243 4.60 -9.98 19.91
N GLY A 244 4.18 -9.69 21.12
CA GLY A 244 5.04 -9.53 22.29
C GLY A 244 6.03 -8.35 22.18
N LYS A 245 5.72 -7.35 21.36
CA LYS A 245 6.54 -6.16 21.17
C LYS A 245 5.69 -4.92 20.90
N PRO A 246 6.11 -3.73 21.37
CA PRO A 246 5.39 -2.48 21.12
C PRO A 246 5.23 -2.19 19.63
N LEU A 247 4.05 -1.66 19.26
CA LEU A 247 3.76 -1.16 17.93
C LEU A 247 3.99 0.36 17.88
N PRO A 248 4.37 0.90 16.70
CA PRO A 248 4.77 2.31 16.58
C PRO A 248 3.61 3.32 16.63
N SER A 249 2.35 2.89 16.57
CA SER A 249 1.18 3.78 16.60
C SER A 249 1.14 4.64 17.87
N ARG A 250 1.05 5.97 17.69
CA ARG A 250 0.97 6.94 18.78
C ARG A 250 -0.37 6.85 19.51
N ASN A 251 -1.48 6.73 18.75
CA ASN A 251 -2.81 6.62 19.33
C ASN A 251 -3.01 5.32 20.10
N LEU A 252 -2.36 4.23 19.70
CA LEU A 252 -2.37 2.99 20.48
C LEU A 252 -1.67 3.19 21.85
N GLN A 253 -0.56 3.94 21.92
CA GLN A 253 0.11 4.20 23.19
C GLN A 253 -0.78 5.05 24.12
N VAL A 254 -1.46 6.07 23.61
CA VAL A 254 -2.42 6.86 24.38
C VAL A 254 -3.58 5.99 24.88
N PHE A 255 -4.19 5.18 24.01
CA PHE A 255 -5.28 4.29 24.34
C PHE A 255 -4.97 3.27 25.44
N LYS A 256 -3.73 2.80 25.51
CA LYS A 256 -3.29 1.87 26.58
C LYS A 256 -3.05 2.56 27.92
N SER A 257 -2.87 3.88 27.92
CA SER A 257 -2.59 4.69 29.10
C SER A 257 -3.88 5.24 29.73
N SER A 258 -5.00 5.10 29.03
CA SER A 258 -6.35 5.49 29.49
C SER A 258 -7.06 4.32 30.17
#